data_c6092d43ac694ecadbd13e3561a7832e
#
_entry.id   c6092d43ac694ecadbd13e3561a7832e
#
_cell.length_a   1.000
_cell.length_b   1.000
_cell.length_c   1.000
_cell.angle_alpha   90.00
_cell.angle_beta   90.00
_cell.angle_gamma   90.00
#
_symmetry.space_group_name_H-M   'P 1'
#
loop_
_entity.id
_entity.type
_entity.pdbx_description
1 polymer ?
#
loop_
_entity_poly.entity_id
_entity_poly.type
_entity_poly.pdbx_seq_one_letter_code
_entity_poly.pdbx_strand_id
1 'polypeptide(L)'
;MSKIVKASSVDIIMQSKEYTSRMDEIMHSLYISEYVIVKHQDAENSRDTVDRTGEISYIHPKNTYFNVKFNDTGIEESYYPSDVAKGTVRLYPEWRFEWRK
;
A
#
# COMPACT_ATOMS: atom_id res chain seq x y z
N MET A 1 29.64 5.20 13.95
CA MET A 1 28.45 5.17 13.69
C MET A 1 27.60 6.20 14.24
N SER A 2 27.81 6.63 15.34
CA SER A 2 26.91 7.58 15.88
C SER A 2 26.88 8.87 15.12
N LYS A 3 27.88 9.18 14.35
CA LYS A 3 27.86 10.40 13.64
C LYS A 3 26.77 10.40 12.61
N ILE A 4 26.36 9.26 12.16
CA ILE A 4 25.30 9.18 11.25
C ILE A 4 24.08 9.78 11.85
N VAL A 5 23.89 9.60 13.10
CA VAL A 5 22.76 10.09 13.77
C VAL A 5 22.65 11.57 13.70
N LYS A 6 23.74 12.28 13.88
CA LYS A 6 23.62 13.68 13.84
C LYS A 6 23.37 14.25 12.53
N ALA A 7 24.11 13.91 11.56
CA ALA A 7 23.93 14.47 10.25
C ALA A 7 22.60 14.13 9.72
N SER A 8 22.13 12.99 10.07
CA SER A 8 20.91 12.55 9.46
C SER A 8 19.65 13.00 10.14
N SER A 9 19.73 13.76 11.22
CA SER A 9 18.49 14.16 11.86
C SER A 9 17.62 15.01 10.94
N VAL A 10 18.22 15.92 10.19
CA VAL A 10 17.44 16.73 9.26
C VAL A 10 16.99 15.86 8.09
N ASP A 11 17.86 14.99 7.63
CA ASP A 11 17.52 14.10 6.51
C ASP A 11 16.38 13.17 6.88
N ILE A 12 16.36 12.69 8.08
CA ILE A 12 15.28 11.82 8.53
C ILE A 12 13.96 12.55 8.53
N ILE A 13 13.94 13.79 8.96
CA ILE A 13 12.73 14.59 8.97
C ILE A 13 12.24 14.81 7.54
N MET A 14 13.15 15.12 6.63
CA MET A 14 12.77 15.36 5.25
C MET A 14 12.23 14.08 4.62
N GLN A 15 12.88 12.96 4.88
CA GLN A 15 12.42 11.69 4.35
C GLN A 15 11.05 11.31 4.90
N SER A 16 10.81 11.61 6.15
CA SER A 16 9.51 11.33 6.76
C SER A 16 8.41 12.15 6.11
N LYS A 17 8.68 13.39 5.78
CA LYS A 17 7.70 14.23 5.12
C LYS A 17 7.42 13.72 3.71
N GLU A 18 8.46 13.31 2.99
CA GLU A 18 8.30 12.76 1.66
C GLU A 18 7.47 11.48 1.71
N TYR A 19 7.79 10.62 2.66
CA TYR A 19 7.07 9.36 2.83
C TYR A 19 5.60 9.63 3.12
N THR A 20 5.30 10.52 4.04
CA THR A 20 3.94 10.85 4.41
C THR A 20 3.18 11.42 3.23
N SER A 21 3.83 12.26 2.46
CA SER A 21 3.20 12.86 1.29
C SER A 21 2.83 11.81 0.26
N ARG A 22 3.68 10.83 0.03
CA ARG A 22 3.40 9.76 -0.90
C ARG A 22 2.25 8.88 -0.42
N MET A 23 2.24 8.58 0.88
CA MET A 23 1.19 7.76 1.45
C MET A 23 -0.15 8.46 1.36
N ASP A 24 -0.17 9.76 1.61
CA ASP A 24 -1.39 10.55 1.49
C ASP A 24 -1.87 10.57 0.06
N GLU A 25 -0.96 10.71 -0.88
CA GLU A 25 -1.32 10.74 -2.30
C GLU A 25 -1.96 9.43 -2.71
N ILE A 26 -1.41 8.31 -2.26
CA ILE A 26 -1.99 7.01 -2.54
C ILE A 26 -3.40 6.95 -1.98
N MET A 27 -3.57 7.28 -0.70
CA MET A 27 -4.88 7.16 -0.06
C MET A 27 -5.92 8.06 -0.74
N HIS A 28 -5.54 9.27 -1.14
CA HIS A 28 -6.48 10.18 -1.79
C HIS A 28 -6.88 9.74 -3.20
N SER A 29 -6.12 8.84 -3.79
CA SER A 29 -6.45 8.36 -5.13
C SER A 29 -7.33 7.12 -5.12
N LEU A 30 -7.53 6.49 -3.97
CA LEU A 30 -8.33 5.28 -3.88
C LEU A 30 -9.81 5.60 -3.89
N TYR A 31 -10.62 4.68 -4.39
CA TYR A 31 -12.07 4.84 -4.30
C TYR A 31 -12.72 3.48 -4.08
N ILE A 32 -13.90 3.51 -3.48
CA ILE A 32 -14.65 2.29 -3.17
C ILE A 32 -14.99 1.58 -4.48
N SER A 33 -14.90 0.27 -4.44
CA SER A 33 -15.16 -0.62 -5.58
C SER A 33 -14.03 -0.63 -6.61
N GLU A 34 -12.93 0.05 -6.33
CA GLU A 34 -11.79 0.02 -7.23
C GLU A 34 -11.21 -1.39 -7.29
N TYR A 35 -10.92 -1.87 -8.50
CA TYR A 35 -10.33 -3.20 -8.71
C TYR A 35 -8.87 -3.20 -8.30
N VAL A 36 -8.46 -4.20 -7.56
CA VAL A 36 -7.07 -4.32 -7.12
C VAL A 36 -6.61 -5.76 -7.24
N ILE A 37 -5.30 -5.92 -7.33
CA ILE A 37 -4.66 -7.23 -7.30
C ILE A 37 -3.72 -7.25 -6.11
N VAL A 38 -3.87 -8.24 -5.24
CA VAL A 38 -3.08 -8.35 -4.03
C VAL A 38 -2.18 -9.57 -4.13
N LYS A 39 -0.90 -9.36 -3.84
CA LYS A 39 0.06 -10.46 -3.75
C LYS A 39 -0.13 -11.09 -2.38
N HIS A 40 -0.75 -12.25 -2.35
CA HIS A 40 -1.18 -12.88 -1.11
C HIS A 40 -0.43 -14.18 -0.91
N GLN A 41 -0.27 -14.56 0.34
CA GLN A 41 0.39 -15.82 0.66
C GLN A 41 -0.47 -16.98 0.16
N ASP A 42 0.19 -17.97 -0.45
CA ASP A 42 -0.52 -19.17 -0.93
C ASP A 42 -0.98 -19.97 0.28
N ALA A 43 -2.23 -20.38 0.28
CA ALA A 43 -2.80 -21.15 1.38
C ALA A 43 -2.11 -22.51 1.52
N GLU A 44 -1.65 -23.10 0.44
CA GLU A 44 -1.05 -24.41 0.47
C GLU A 44 0.46 -24.40 0.62
N ASN A 45 1.10 -23.34 0.21
CA ASN A 45 2.54 -23.21 0.32
C ASN A 45 2.90 -21.82 0.80
N SER A 46 3.15 -21.67 2.08
CA SER A 46 3.32 -20.37 2.69
C SER A 46 4.58 -19.67 2.22
N ARG A 47 5.47 -20.33 1.49
CA ARG A 47 6.65 -19.66 0.95
C ARG A 47 6.34 -18.93 -0.34
N ASP A 48 5.26 -19.28 -1.00
CA ASP A 48 4.90 -18.70 -2.29
C ASP A 48 3.82 -17.67 -2.11
N THR A 49 3.65 -16.84 -3.12
CA THR A 49 2.53 -15.91 -3.15
C THR A 49 1.74 -16.14 -4.41
N VAL A 50 0.46 -15.78 -4.35
CA VAL A 50 -0.43 -15.83 -5.51
C VAL A 50 -1.09 -14.48 -5.63
N ASP A 51 -1.46 -14.14 -6.84
CA ASP A 51 -2.20 -12.89 -7.06
C ASP A 51 -3.67 -13.16 -6.83
N ARG A 52 -4.27 -12.38 -5.96
CA ARG A 52 -5.70 -12.48 -5.69
C ARG A 52 -6.35 -11.17 -6.05
N THR A 53 -7.52 -11.24 -6.66
CA THR A 53 -8.21 -10.04 -7.08
C THR A 53 -9.31 -9.68 -6.10
N GLY A 54 -9.58 -8.41 -5.99
CA GLY A 54 -10.62 -7.92 -5.12
C GLY A 54 -10.97 -6.50 -5.46
N GLU A 55 -11.73 -5.90 -4.58
CA GLU A 55 -12.09 -4.49 -4.74
C GLU A 55 -11.95 -3.78 -3.41
N ILE A 56 -11.70 -2.50 -3.45
CA ILE A 56 -11.63 -1.70 -2.24
C ILE A 56 -13.03 -1.58 -1.68
N SER A 57 -13.22 -2.07 -0.46
CA SER A 57 -14.54 -2.10 0.18
C SER A 57 -14.71 -1.05 1.27
N TYR A 58 -13.61 -0.49 1.74
CA TYR A 58 -13.67 0.48 2.84
C TYR A 58 -12.40 1.34 2.82
N ILE A 59 -12.54 2.63 3.06
CA ILE A 59 -11.41 3.54 3.19
C ILE A 59 -11.59 4.27 4.51
N HIS A 60 -10.63 4.14 5.41
CA HIS A 60 -10.73 4.77 6.73
C HIS A 60 -10.83 6.29 6.58
N PRO A 61 -11.71 6.95 7.33
CA PRO A 61 -11.93 8.39 7.17
C PRO A 61 -10.68 9.24 7.40
N LYS A 62 -9.73 8.75 8.19
CA LYS A 62 -8.49 9.48 8.41
C LYS A 62 -7.40 9.03 7.45
N ASN A 63 -7.75 8.25 6.44
CA ASN A 63 -6.83 7.82 5.40
C ASN A 63 -5.64 7.02 5.92
N THR A 64 -5.85 6.23 6.97
CA THR A 64 -4.77 5.45 7.57
C THR A 64 -4.67 4.06 6.97
N TYR A 65 -5.80 3.49 6.53
CA TYR A 65 -5.80 2.17 5.93
C TYR A 65 -7.05 2.00 5.06
N PHE A 66 -7.09 0.93 4.31
CA PHE A 66 -8.26 0.59 3.51
C PHE A 66 -8.45 -0.93 3.56
N ASN A 67 -9.65 -1.39 3.20
CA ASN A 67 -9.92 -2.82 3.15
C ASN A 67 -10.12 -3.26 1.72
N VAL A 68 -9.70 -4.48 1.44
CA VAL A 68 -9.93 -5.15 0.17
C VAL A 68 -10.83 -6.34 0.42
N LYS A 69 -11.90 -6.45 -0.35
CA LYS A 69 -12.79 -7.60 -0.29
C LYS A 69 -12.43 -8.48 -1.46
N PHE A 70 -12.00 -9.71 -1.18
CA PHE A 70 -11.54 -10.61 -2.22
C PHE A 70 -12.71 -11.21 -2.98
N ASN A 71 -12.57 -11.31 -4.30
CA ASN A 71 -13.65 -11.76 -5.17
C ASN A 71 -14.03 -13.21 -4.95
N ASP A 72 -13.05 -14.04 -4.64
CA ASP A 72 -13.30 -15.48 -4.53
C ASP A 72 -13.97 -15.89 -3.21
N THR A 73 -13.61 -15.23 -2.12
CA THR A 73 -14.12 -15.63 -0.80
C THR A 73 -15.07 -14.63 -0.18
N GLY A 74 -15.03 -13.38 -0.61
CA GLY A 74 -15.80 -12.31 0.03
C GLY A 74 -15.20 -11.86 1.36
N ILE A 75 -14.03 -12.38 1.72
CA ILE A 75 -13.37 -11.98 2.96
C ILE A 75 -12.69 -10.64 2.75
N GLU A 76 -12.71 -9.80 3.77
CA GLU A 76 -12.05 -8.50 3.73
C GLU A 76 -10.77 -8.51 4.54
N GLU A 77 -9.73 -7.89 4.02
CA GLU A 77 -8.48 -7.72 4.74
C GLU A 77 -8.05 -6.27 4.66
N SER A 78 -7.36 -5.80 5.70
CA SER A 78 -6.91 -4.42 5.77
C SER A 78 -5.51 -4.28 5.22
N TYR A 79 -5.30 -3.21 4.49
CA TYR A 79 -4.01 -2.89 3.90
C TYR A 79 -3.70 -1.42 4.14
N TYR A 80 -2.43 -1.06 4.01
CA TYR A 80 -1.97 0.30 4.24
C TYR A 80 -1.44 0.89 2.93
N PRO A 81 -1.36 2.20 2.83
CA PRO A 81 -0.79 2.80 1.63
C PRO A 81 0.63 2.33 1.35
N SER A 82 1.38 1.95 2.40
CA SER A 82 2.71 1.40 2.20
C SER A 82 2.67 0.08 1.42
N ASP A 83 1.57 -0.67 1.51
CA ASP A 83 1.43 -1.91 0.76
C ASP A 83 1.28 -1.63 -0.74
N VAL A 84 0.69 -0.50 -1.08
CA VAL A 84 0.61 -0.06 -2.48
C VAL A 84 2.00 0.35 -2.95
N ALA A 85 2.71 1.12 -2.14
CA ALA A 85 4.04 1.58 -2.49
C ALA A 85 5.02 0.42 -2.69
N LYS A 86 4.87 -0.64 -1.92
CA LYS A 86 5.73 -1.82 -2.02
C LYS A 86 5.34 -2.76 -3.15
N GLY A 87 4.17 -2.60 -3.71
CA GLY A 87 3.69 -3.47 -4.76
C GLY A 87 2.91 -4.68 -4.27
N THR A 88 2.65 -4.79 -2.98
CA THR A 88 1.82 -5.87 -2.45
C THR A 88 0.39 -5.70 -2.94
N VAL A 89 -0.11 -4.48 -2.96
CA VAL A 89 -1.42 -4.16 -3.51
C VAL A 89 -1.20 -3.35 -4.77
N ARG A 90 -1.68 -3.83 -5.90
CA ARG A 90 -1.53 -3.15 -7.19
C ARG A 90 -2.86 -2.59 -7.62
N LEU A 91 -2.86 -1.32 -7.98
CA LEU A 91 -4.05 -0.59 -8.40
C LEU A 91 -4.08 -0.51 -9.91
N TYR A 92 -5.24 -0.20 -10.46
CA TYR A 92 -5.41 -0.03 -11.88
C TYR A 92 -5.86 1.39 -12.17
N PRO A 93 -5.21 2.04 -13.13
CA PRO A 93 -4.04 1.54 -13.86
C PRO A 93 -2.78 1.65 -13.01
N GLU A 94 -1.85 0.75 -13.24
CA GLU A 94 -0.66 0.69 -12.41
C GLU A 94 0.22 1.91 -12.54
N TRP A 95 0.24 2.53 -13.70
CA TRP A 95 1.09 3.68 -13.95
C TRP A 95 0.77 4.89 -13.09
N ARG A 96 -0.35 4.94 -12.46
CA ARG A 96 -0.71 6.13 -11.68
C ARG A 96 0.21 6.32 -10.47
N PHE A 97 0.98 5.31 -10.08
CA PHE A 97 1.90 5.47 -8.97
C PHE A 97 3.33 5.16 -9.35
N GLU A 98 3.75 5.70 -10.47
CA GLU A 98 5.12 5.56 -10.86
C GLU A 98 5.91 6.71 -10.39
N TRP A 99 6.59 6.58 -9.31
CA TRP A 99 7.40 7.66 -8.80
C TRP A 99 8.87 7.41 -8.73
N ARG A 100 9.30 6.31 -9.17
CA ARG A 100 10.69 6.08 -9.06
C ARG A 100 11.49 6.85 -10.05
N LYS A 101 10.84 7.61 -10.84
CA LYS A 101 11.61 8.45 -11.69
C LYS A 101 12.01 9.66 -10.98
#